data_91e860929f06dcd881329722249825ee
#
_entry.id   91e860929f06dcd881329722249825ee
#
_cell.length_a   1.000
_cell.length_b   1.000
_cell.length_c   1.000
_cell.angle_alpha   90.00
_cell.angle_beta   90.00
_cell.angle_gamma   90.00
#
_symmetry.space_group_name_H-M   'P 1'
#
loop_
_entity.id
_entity.type
_entity.pdbx_description
1 polymer ?
#
loop_
_entity_poly.entity_id
_entity_poly.type
_entity_poly.pdbx_seq_one_letter_code
_entity_poly.pdbx_strand_id
1 'polypeptide(L)'
;MKSQLALSWDLGDERRLGKVNVRLPNRKFLNAILLKTGPLAVASVALTGESAILDLKKLSIYESDIGVIFDEGQLESGQLSTWIDISENEITVIRVGDISLEQLRSIVPTISTPNL
;
A
#
# COMPACT_ATOMS: atom_id res chain seq x y z
N MET A 1 -5.36 -6.00 15.22
CA MET A 1 -5.40 -4.74 15.98
C MET A 1 -6.72 -4.05 15.70
N LYS A 2 -7.58 -3.87 16.70
CA LYS A 2 -8.71 -2.95 16.52
C LYS A 2 -8.09 -1.57 16.33
N SER A 3 -8.27 -0.99 15.13
CA SER A 3 -7.71 0.33 14.85
C SER A 3 -8.36 1.34 15.76
N GLN A 4 -7.55 2.07 16.51
CA GLN A 4 -8.02 3.26 17.24
C GLN A 4 -8.18 4.48 16.30
N LEU A 5 -8.23 4.22 14.99
CA LEU A 5 -8.51 5.26 14.00
C LEU A 5 -9.93 5.75 14.25
N ALA A 6 -10.09 7.07 14.25
CA ALA A 6 -11.39 7.69 14.49
C ALA A 6 -12.42 7.14 13.51
N LEU A 7 -13.57 6.71 14.00
CA LEU A 7 -14.69 6.19 13.20
C LEU A 7 -15.19 7.19 12.15
N SER A 8 -14.79 8.46 12.26
CA SER A 8 -15.09 9.53 11.32
C SER A 8 -14.22 9.52 10.05
N TRP A 9 -13.16 8.71 10.01
CA TRP A 9 -12.32 8.59 8.83
C TRP A 9 -12.95 7.62 7.85
N ASP A 10 -13.41 8.14 6.71
CA ASP A 10 -13.82 7.31 5.57
C ASP A 10 -12.54 6.86 4.85
N LEU A 11 -12.06 5.68 5.20
CA LEU A 11 -10.83 5.11 4.66
C LEU A 11 -11.09 4.19 3.45
N GLY A 12 -12.24 4.35 2.80
CA GLY A 12 -12.58 3.60 1.59
C GLY A 12 -13.01 2.15 1.87
N ASP A 13 -13.42 1.82 3.09
CA ASP A 13 -14.06 0.53 3.39
C ASP A 13 -15.53 0.56 2.96
N GLU A 14 -15.78 0.41 1.66
CA GLU A 14 -17.13 0.40 1.07
C GLU A 14 -18.03 -0.65 1.71
N ARG A 15 -17.47 -1.74 2.23
CA ARG A 15 -18.20 -2.83 2.85
C ARG A 15 -18.40 -2.66 4.35
N ARG A 16 -17.82 -1.62 4.95
CA ARG A 16 -17.86 -1.35 6.40
C ARG A 16 -17.47 -2.55 7.26
N LEU A 17 -16.49 -3.32 6.80
CA LEU A 17 -16.00 -4.52 7.49
C LEU A 17 -15.13 -4.20 8.71
N GLY A 18 -14.93 -2.94 9.03
CA GLY A 18 -14.05 -2.49 10.10
C GLY A 18 -12.56 -2.75 9.81
N LYS A 19 -12.20 -2.96 8.54
CA LYS A 19 -10.84 -3.18 8.08
C LYS A 19 -10.33 -1.94 7.34
N VAL A 20 -9.04 -1.66 7.48
CA VAL A 20 -8.35 -0.61 6.75
C VAL A 20 -7.10 -1.19 6.09
N ASN A 21 -6.87 -0.82 4.84
CA ASN A 21 -5.64 -1.17 4.14
C ASN A 21 -4.55 -0.17 4.53
N VAL A 22 -3.43 -0.68 5.05
CA VAL A 22 -2.28 0.12 5.43
C VAL A 22 -1.09 -0.32 4.59
N ARG A 23 -0.38 0.64 3.98
CA ARG A 23 0.87 0.41 3.27
C ARG A 23 2.04 0.98 4.06
N LEU A 24 3.07 0.16 4.25
CA LEU A 24 4.36 0.58 4.80
C LEU A 24 5.38 0.61 3.65
N PRO A 25 5.73 1.78 3.11
CA PRO A 25 6.66 1.87 1.99
C PRO A 25 8.09 1.61 2.46
N ASN A 26 8.86 0.88 1.65
CA ASN A 26 10.31 0.72 1.85
C ASN A 26 11.08 1.77 1.01
N ARG A 27 10.80 3.05 1.22
CA ARG A 27 11.43 4.18 0.54
C ARG A 27 11.80 5.25 1.56
N LYS A 28 13.08 5.60 1.65
CA LYS A 28 13.59 6.59 2.61
C LYS A 28 12.89 7.94 2.49
N PHE A 29 12.68 8.40 1.26
CA PHE A 29 12.02 9.67 0.98
C PHE A 29 10.56 9.69 1.47
N LEU A 30 9.78 8.66 1.12
CA LEU A 30 8.39 8.55 1.57
C LEU A 30 8.30 8.42 3.10
N ASN A 31 9.20 7.67 3.72
CA ASN A 31 9.25 7.54 5.16
C ASN A 31 9.55 8.89 5.84
N ALA A 32 10.45 9.69 5.26
CA ALA A 32 10.75 11.04 5.77
C ALA A 32 9.52 11.97 5.68
N ILE A 33 8.72 11.87 4.64
CA ILE A 33 7.45 12.60 4.52
C ILE A 33 6.48 12.13 5.61
N LEU A 34 6.24 10.81 5.70
CA LEU A 34 5.28 10.23 6.64
C LEU A 34 5.63 10.54 8.11
N LEU A 35 6.91 10.65 8.44
CA LEU A 35 7.33 11.07 9.79
C LEU A 35 6.94 12.52 10.11
N LYS A 36 6.78 13.36 9.11
CA LYS A 36 6.36 14.76 9.29
C LYS A 36 4.86 14.96 9.21
N THR A 37 4.20 14.26 8.32
CA THR A 37 2.77 14.45 8.01
C THR A 37 1.86 13.52 8.80
N GLY A 38 2.37 12.38 9.28
CA GLY A 38 1.54 11.26 9.71
C GLY A 38 1.02 10.46 8.51
N PRO A 39 0.03 9.59 8.72
CA PRO A 39 -0.56 8.78 7.68
C PRO A 39 -1.20 9.61 6.56
N LEU A 40 -1.01 9.19 5.32
CA LEU A 40 -1.57 9.82 4.12
C LEU A 40 -2.43 8.82 3.35
N ALA A 41 -3.50 9.30 2.73
CA ALA A 41 -4.22 8.52 1.75
C ALA A 41 -3.37 8.36 0.49
N VAL A 42 -3.36 7.16 -0.10
CA VAL A 42 -2.55 6.85 -1.27
C VAL A 42 -3.35 6.05 -2.30
N ALA A 43 -3.14 6.38 -3.55
CA ALA A 43 -3.67 5.64 -4.69
C ALA A 43 -2.58 5.48 -5.76
N SER A 44 -2.72 4.46 -6.61
CA SER A 44 -1.90 4.33 -7.80
C SER A 44 -2.42 5.25 -8.89
N VAL A 45 -1.53 5.93 -9.60
CA VAL A 45 -1.90 6.71 -10.78
C VAL A 45 -1.97 5.75 -11.96
N ALA A 46 -3.19 5.37 -12.32
CA ALA A 46 -3.47 4.51 -13.46
C ALA A 46 -4.90 4.82 -13.95
N LEU A 47 -5.11 4.73 -15.25
CA LEU A 47 -6.47 4.65 -15.79
C LEU A 47 -7.06 3.27 -15.50
N THR A 48 -8.37 3.20 -15.37
CA THR A 48 -9.05 1.93 -15.10
C THR A 48 -8.68 0.89 -16.17
N GLY A 49 -8.09 -0.22 -15.72
CA GLY A 49 -7.64 -1.30 -16.62
C GLY A 49 -6.24 -1.15 -17.19
N GLU A 50 -5.52 -0.08 -16.87
CA GLU A 50 -4.14 0.14 -17.30
C GLU A 50 -3.12 -0.15 -16.20
N SER A 51 -1.86 -0.36 -16.62
CA SER A 51 -0.74 -0.47 -15.70
C SER A 51 -0.43 0.87 -15.03
N ALA A 52 0.11 0.84 -13.82
CA ALA A 52 0.55 2.04 -13.12
C ALA A 52 1.56 2.85 -13.97
N ILE A 53 1.43 4.18 -13.92
CA ILE A 53 2.33 5.09 -14.61
C ILE A 53 3.70 5.08 -13.90
N LEU A 54 4.75 4.76 -14.65
CA LEU A 54 6.14 4.73 -14.17
C LEU A 54 6.96 5.93 -14.68
N ASP A 55 6.42 6.70 -15.64
CA ASP A 55 7.08 7.84 -16.28
C ASP A 55 6.21 9.09 -16.12
N LEU A 56 6.77 10.14 -15.56
CA LEU A 56 6.10 11.43 -15.34
C LEU A 56 5.59 12.08 -16.64
N LYS A 57 6.22 11.82 -17.77
CA LYS A 57 5.75 12.34 -19.08
C LYS A 57 4.32 11.92 -19.40
N LYS A 58 3.88 10.79 -18.85
CA LYS A 58 2.51 10.29 -19.01
C LYS A 58 1.51 10.95 -18.05
N LEU A 59 2.00 11.73 -17.06
CA LEU A 59 1.15 12.46 -16.11
C LEU A 59 0.63 13.79 -16.65
N SER A 60 1.12 14.26 -17.80
CA SER A 60 0.74 15.56 -18.37
C SER A 60 -0.78 15.78 -18.53
N ILE A 61 -1.53 14.67 -18.64
CA ILE A 61 -3.00 14.70 -18.75
C ILE A 61 -3.67 15.16 -17.45
N TYR A 62 -3.00 15.01 -16.31
CA TYR A 62 -3.54 15.29 -14.97
C TYR A 62 -2.84 16.48 -14.29
N GLU A 63 -2.00 17.20 -15.01
CA GLU A 63 -1.13 18.24 -14.45
C GLU A 63 -1.92 19.35 -13.73
N SER A 64 -3.14 19.66 -14.21
CA SER A 64 -4.03 20.64 -13.58
C SER A 64 -4.56 20.22 -12.21
N ASP A 65 -4.59 18.91 -11.93
CA ASP A 65 -5.17 18.35 -10.71
C ASP A 65 -4.09 18.01 -9.66
N ILE A 66 -2.81 18.20 -10.01
CA ILE A 66 -1.67 17.86 -9.17
C ILE A 66 -1.06 19.15 -8.59
N GLY A 67 -1.07 19.25 -7.27
CA GLY A 67 -0.47 20.40 -6.58
C GLY A 67 1.05 20.33 -6.48
N VAL A 68 1.63 19.13 -6.28
CA VAL A 68 3.08 18.93 -6.10
C VAL A 68 3.49 17.57 -6.66
N ILE A 69 4.62 17.55 -7.35
CA ILE A 69 5.26 16.31 -7.83
C ILE A 69 6.65 16.20 -7.21
N PHE A 70 6.92 15.06 -6.60
CA PHE A 70 8.25 14.68 -6.15
C PHE A 70 8.82 13.67 -7.14
N ASP A 71 9.73 14.14 -7.99
CA ASP A 71 10.34 13.35 -9.05
C ASP A 71 11.62 12.68 -8.56
N GLU A 72 11.61 11.36 -8.45
CA GLU A 72 12.80 10.54 -8.16
C GLU A 72 13.38 9.91 -9.46
N GLY A 73 12.97 10.39 -10.63
CA GLY A 73 13.34 9.83 -11.93
C GLY A 73 12.48 8.65 -12.35
N GLN A 74 12.97 7.88 -13.32
CA GLN A 74 12.23 6.72 -13.83
C GLN A 74 12.14 5.65 -12.75
N LEU A 75 10.90 5.25 -12.45
CA LEU A 75 10.66 4.16 -11.51
C LEU A 75 10.91 2.82 -12.20
N GLU A 76 11.65 1.95 -11.54
CA GLU A 76 11.74 0.56 -11.98
C GLU A 76 10.40 -0.14 -11.74
N SER A 77 10.03 -1.06 -12.63
CA SER A 77 8.90 -1.95 -12.41
C SER A 77 9.26 -2.89 -11.26
N GLY A 78 8.84 -2.54 -10.05
CA GLY A 78 9.04 -3.36 -8.86
C GLY A 78 8.04 -4.51 -8.80
N GLN A 79 8.36 -5.50 -8.00
CA GLN A 79 7.38 -6.51 -7.63
C GLN A 79 6.23 -5.87 -6.86
N LEU A 80 5.08 -6.49 -6.88
CA LEU A 80 3.94 -6.05 -6.09
C LEU A 80 4.27 -6.18 -4.60
N SER A 81 3.71 -5.29 -3.79
CA SER A 81 3.83 -5.41 -2.34
C SER A 81 3.23 -6.73 -1.84
N THR A 82 3.87 -7.35 -0.88
CA THR A 82 3.27 -8.46 -0.14
C THR A 82 2.10 -7.94 0.66
N TRP A 83 0.96 -8.64 0.59
CA TRP A 83 -0.26 -8.24 1.27
C TRP A 83 -0.67 -9.30 2.28
N ILE A 84 -0.81 -8.88 3.53
CA ILE A 84 -1.25 -9.72 4.65
C ILE A 84 -2.53 -9.16 5.25
N ASP A 85 -3.44 -10.04 5.63
CA ASP A 85 -4.60 -9.72 6.45
C ASP A 85 -4.28 -10.04 7.91
N ILE A 86 -4.50 -9.06 8.78
CA ILE A 86 -4.36 -9.20 10.23
C ILE A 86 -5.75 -9.02 10.82
N SER A 87 -6.53 -10.07 10.86
CA SER A 87 -7.87 -10.06 11.42
C SER A 87 -7.99 -11.00 12.60
N GLU A 88 -8.58 -10.49 13.66
CA GLU A 88 -8.89 -11.19 14.92
C GLU A 88 -7.67 -11.84 15.56
N ASN A 89 -7.38 -13.10 15.31
CA ASN A 89 -6.26 -13.84 15.89
C ASN A 89 -5.40 -14.55 14.85
N GLU A 90 -5.69 -14.33 13.58
CA GLU A 90 -4.98 -14.99 12.48
C GLU A 90 -4.30 -13.97 11.58
N ILE A 91 -3.10 -14.32 11.11
CA ILE A 91 -2.38 -13.58 10.09
C ILE A 91 -2.35 -14.43 8.84
N THR A 92 -2.96 -13.92 7.76
CA THR A 92 -3.07 -14.64 6.50
C THR A 92 -2.39 -13.86 5.38
N VAL A 93 -1.59 -14.54 4.56
CA VAL A 93 -1.00 -13.94 3.36
C VAL A 93 -2.05 -13.93 2.25
N ILE A 94 -2.44 -12.75 1.81
CA ILE A 94 -3.36 -12.57 0.67
C ILE A 94 -2.62 -12.63 -0.66
N ARG A 95 -1.41 -12.07 -0.69
CA ARG A 95 -0.55 -12.06 -1.87
C ARG A 95 0.92 -11.99 -1.46
N VAL A 96 1.73 -12.86 -2.04
CA VAL A 96 3.19 -12.78 -1.95
C VAL A 96 3.70 -11.78 -2.98
N GLY A 97 4.58 -10.88 -2.57
CA GLY A 97 5.26 -9.90 -3.40
C GLY A 97 6.73 -9.83 -3.03
N ASP A 98 7.28 -8.62 -2.86
CA ASP A 98 8.69 -8.38 -2.52
C ASP A 98 9.17 -9.15 -1.27
N ILE A 99 8.29 -9.28 -0.28
CA ILE A 99 8.60 -10.05 0.93
C ILE A 99 8.10 -11.48 0.72
N SER A 100 9.03 -12.43 0.73
CA SER A 100 8.71 -13.84 0.51
C SER A 100 7.98 -14.46 1.71
N LEU A 101 7.28 -15.57 1.46
CA LEU A 101 6.63 -16.33 2.52
C LEU A 101 7.62 -16.86 3.56
N GLU A 102 8.82 -17.23 3.14
CA GLU A 102 9.89 -17.68 4.03
C GLU A 102 10.32 -16.56 4.99
N GLN A 103 10.53 -15.35 4.47
CA GLN A 103 10.84 -14.18 5.29
C GLN A 103 9.72 -13.87 6.28
N LEU A 104 8.46 -13.98 5.86
CA LEU A 104 7.33 -13.78 6.76
C LEU A 104 7.30 -14.83 7.86
N ARG A 105 7.50 -16.11 7.53
CA ARG A 105 7.50 -17.23 8.48
C ARG A 105 8.66 -17.17 9.47
N SER A 106 9.78 -16.57 9.11
CA SER A 106 10.88 -16.35 10.03
C SER A 106 10.52 -15.41 11.20
N ILE A 107 9.53 -14.53 10.99
CA ILE A 107 9.05 -13.57 11.99
C ILE A 107 7.74 -14.07 12.64
N VAL A 108 6.84 -14.62 11.83
CA VAL A 108 5.54 -15.14 12.26
C VAL A 108 5.40 -16.59 11.78
N PRO A 109 5.88 -17.57 12.55
CA PRO A 109 5.87 -18.97 12.13
C PRO A 109 4.48 -19.54 11.82
N THR A 110 3.44 -18.99 12.45
CA THR A 110 2.04 -19.44 12.34
C THR A 110 1.27 -18.75 11.20
N ILE A 111 1.96 -17.96 10.35
CA ILE A 111 1.30 -17.28 9.26
C ILE A 111 0.66 -18.28 8.28
N SER A 112 -0.62 -18.12 8.04
CA SER A 112 -1.36 -18.98 7.12
C SER A 112 -1.32 -18.42 5.69
N THR A 113 -1.43 -19.32 4.72
CA THR A 113 -1.67 -18.98 3.32
C THR A 113 -3.05 -19.50 2.94
N PRO A 114 -3.86 -18.74 2.21
CA PRO A 114 -5.04 -19.33 1.60
C PRO A 114 -4.57 -20.49 0.70
N ASN A 115 -5.33 -21.57 0.69
CA ASN A 115 -5.07 -22.67 -0.23
C ASN A 115 -5.12 -22.11 -1.66
N LEU A 116 -3.95 -22.04 -2.28
CA LEU A 116 -3.78 -21.75 -3.70
C LEU A 116 -4.12 -22.99 -4.50
#